data_a8d6ecd8637c633061e8669c4e54aa45
#
_entry.id   a8d6ecd8637c633061e8669c4e54aa45
#
_cell.length_a   1.000
_cell.length_b   1.000
_cell.length_c   1.000
_cell.angle_alpha   90.00
_cell.angle_beta   90.00
_cell.angle_gamma   90.00
#
_symmetry.space_group_name_H-M   'P 1'
#
loop_
_entity.id
_entity.type
_entity.pdbx_description
1 polymer ?
#
loop_
_entity_poly.entity_id
_entity_poly.type
_entity_poly.pdbx_seq_one_letter_code
_entity_poly.pdbx_strand_id
1 'polypeptide(L)'
;ERGTFSQRHSVLIDQENEDRYVPFNHLGEGQARFEVINSMLSEEAVVGFEYGYATSDPMRLVVWEAQFGDFANGAQVVMDQFISSGETKWGRVCGLVQFLPHGYEGQGPEHSSARLERYLQLCAEHNMQVCVPSNAAQFFHMIRRQVERKMRKPLIVMTPKSLLRKKEAA
;
A
#
# COMPACT_ATOMS: atom_id res chain seq x y z
N GLU A 1 7.87 7.39 -3.36
CA GLU A 1 7.98 7.15 -1.93
C GLU A 1 8.88 8.17 -1.25
N ARG A 2 8.49 8.62 -0.05
CA ARG A 2 9.23 9.60 0.76
C ARG A 2 9.67 8.98 2.07
N GLY A 3 10.69 9.58 2.71
CA GLY A 3 11.07 9.28 4.07
C GLY A 3 12.04 8.12 4.20
N THR A 4 12.06 7.55 5.39
CA THR A 4 13.09 6.59 5.81
C THR A 4 12.79 5.13 5.41
N PHE A 5 11.61 4.87 4.91
CA PHE A 5 11.16 3.52 4.51
C PHE A 5 11.24 3.27 3.00
N SER A 6 11.82 4.22 2.27
CA SER A 6 11.80 4.17 0.82
C SER A 6 12.83 3.19 0.25
N GLN A 7 12.52 2.66 -0.94
CA GLN A 7 13.46 1.89 -1.75
C GLN A 7 14.48 2.77 -2.50
N ARG A 8 14.72 4.01 -2.04
CA ARG A 8 15.67 4.94 -2.67
C ARG A 8 17.08 4.39 -2.81
N HIS A 9 17.45 3.42 -1.98
CA HIS A 9 18.75 2.75 -2.03
C HIS A 9 18.72 1.45 -2.84
N SER A 10 17.65 1.15 -3.54
CA SER A 10 17.54 -0.05 -4.37
C SER A 10 18.37 0.02 -5.65
N VAL A 11 18.77 1.21 -6.06
CA VAL A 11 19.66 1.45 -7.19
C VAL A 11 20.97 2.01 -6.65
N LEU A 12 22.04 1.27 -6.82
CA LEU A 12 23.38 1.71 -6.50
C LEU A 12 24.03 2.36 -7.73
N ILE A 13 24.83 3.38 -7.49
CA ILE A 13 25.58 4.09 -8.54
C ILE A 13 27.05 3.86 -8.28
N ASP A 14 27.75 3.32 -9.28
CA ASP A 14 29.21 3.21 -9.26
C ASP A 14 29.82 4.62 -9.26
N GLN A 15 30.75 4.87 -8.35
CA GLN A 15 31.34 6.20 -8.17
C GLN A 15 32.47 6.50 -9.18
N GLU A 16 32.91 5.53 -9.94
CA GLU A 16 33.97 5.68 -10.92
C GLU A 16 33.43 5.92 -12.34
N ASN A 17 32.39 5.15 -12.72
CA ASN A 17 31.86 5.14 -14.08
C ASN A 17 30.39 5.54 -14.21
N GLU A 18 29.71 5.84 -13.06
CA GLU A 18 28.30 6.19 -12.97
C GLU A 18 27.31 5.10 -13.42
N ASP A 19 27.77 3.86 -13.56
CA ASP A 19 26.91 2.74 -13.90
C ASP A 19 25.90 2.46 -12.80
N ARG A 20 24.69 2.04 -13.21
CA ARG A 20 23.61 1.70 -12.31
C ARG A 20 23.53 0.21 -12.06
N TYR A 21 23.53 -0.17 -10.81
CA TYR A 21 23.37 -1.56 -10.38
C TYR A 21 22.15 -1.71 -9.47
N VAL A 22 21.28 -2.67 -9.79
CA VAL A 22 20.09 -2.99 -9.00
C VAL A 22 20.24 -4.39 -8.40
N PRO A 23 20.67 -4.53 -7.13
CA PRO A 23 20.94 -5.82 -6.51
C PRO A 23 19.77 -6.80 -6.61
N PHE A 24 18.54 -6.31 -6.46
CA PHE A 24 17.32 -7.12 -6.52
C PHE A 24 17.04 -7.75 -7.90
N ASN A 25 17.74 -7.33 -8.93
CA ASN A 25 17.66 -7.98 -10.25
C ASN A 25 18.68 -9.12 -10.42
N HIS A 26 19.44 -9.45 -9.36
CA HIS A 26 20.52 -10.43 -9.38
C HIS A 26 20.43 -11.45 -8.25
N LEU A 27 19.20 -11.78 -7.82
CA LEU A 27 18.96 -12.73 -6.72
C LEU A 27 18.96 -14.18 -7.19
N GLY A 28 18.63 -14.45 -8.45
CA GLY A 28 18.57 -15.81 -8.98
C GLY A 28 18.16 -15.87 -10.45
N GLU A 29 18.37 -17.02 -11.06
CA GLU A 29 17.95 -17.26 -12.43
C GLU A 29 16.42 -17.33 -12.55
N GLY A 30 15.86 -16.79 -13.63
CA GLY A 30 14.43 -16.84 -13.93
C GLY A 30 13.53 -15.94 -13.08
N GLN A 31 14.12 -15.07 -12.25
CA GLN A 31 13.33 -14.11 -11.45
C GLN A 31 12.64 -13.06 -12.33
N ALA A 32 11.53 -12.53 -11.83
CA ALA A 32 10.91 -11.35 -12.43
C ALA A 32 11.80 -10.11 -12.24
N ARG A 33 11.70 -9.17 -13.17
CA ARG A 33 12.44 -7.90 -13.08
C ARG A 33 11.90 -7.06 -11.93
N PHE A 34 12.81 -6.52 -11.13
CA PHE A 34 12.52 -5.51 -10.13
C PHE A 34 12.76 -4.12 -10.74
N GLU A 35 11.75 -3.26 -10.63
CA GLU A 35 11.80 -1.88 -11.12
C GLU A 35 11.45 -0.90 -10.00
N VAL A 36 12.23 0.18 -9.91
CA VAL A 36 11.98 1.29 -9.00
C VAL A 36 11.79 2.55 -9.83
N ILE A 37 10.62 3.16 -9.70
CA ILE A 37 10.22 4.32 -10.47
C ILE A 37 9.86 5.45 -9.51
N ASN A 38 10.34 6.65 -9.79
CA ASN A 38 9.92 7.84 -9.04
C ASN A 38 8.45 8.14 -9.35
N SER A 39 7.64 8.18 -8.30
CA SER A 39 6.24 8.56 -8.41
C SER A 39 6.06 10.08 -8.35
N MET A 40 4.89 10.55 -8.77
CA MET A 40 4.44 11.89 -8.44
C MET A 40 4.27 12.01 -6.92
N LEU A 41 4.69 13.13 -6.35
CA LEU A 41 4.65 13.36 -4.90
C LEU A 41 3.28 13.89 -4.46
N SER A 42 2.22 13.18 -4.82
CA SER A 42 0.85 13.50 -4.47
C SER A 42 0.12 12.20 -4.14
N GLU A 43 -0.43 12.10 -2.96
CA GLU A 43 -1.22 10.94 -2.52
C GLU A 43 -2.42 10.72 -3.43
N GLU A 44 -3.10 11.78 -3.86
CA GLU A 44 -4.22 11.69 -4.80
C GLU A 44 -3.79 11.06 -6.12
N ALA A 45 -2.70 11.53 -6.69
CA ALA A 45 -2.19 11.04 -7.97
C ALA A 45 -1.72 9.58 -7.87
N VAL A 46 -1.00 9.22 -6.80
CA VAL A 46 -0.49 7.86 -6.61
C VAL A 46 -1.63 6.88 -6.35
N VAL A 47 -2.54 7.19 -5.45
CA VAL A 47 -3.68 6.31 -5.13
C VAL A 47 -4.62 6.18 -6.32
N GLY A 48 -4.83 7.25 -7.07
CA GLY A 48 -5.60 7.21 -8.31
C GLY A 48 -4.96 6.30 -9.36
N PHE A 49 -3.65 6.39 -9.52
CA PHE A 49 -2.88 5.49 -10.39
C PHE A 49 -3.01 4.04 -9.94
N GLU A 50 -2.77 3.75 -8.66
CA GLU A 50 -2.83 2.37 -8.14
C GLU A 50 -4.24 1.78 -8.21
N TYR A 51 -5.28 2.60 -8.04
CA TYR A 51 -6.67 2.17 -8.28
C TYR A 51 -6.88 1.77 -9.75
N GLY A 52 -6.46 2.61 -10.69
CA GLY A 52 -6.53 2.30 -12.11
C GLY A 52 -5.77 1.04 -12.49
N TYR A 53 -4.57 0.89 -11.95
CA TYR A 53 -3.73 -0.28 -12.16
C TYR A 53 -4.36 -1.57 -11.58
N ALA A 54 -4.89 -1.51 -10.36
CA ALA A 54 -5.57 -2.63 -9.73
C ALA A 54 -6.86 -3.06 -10.43
N THR A 55 -7.55 -2.13 -11.09
CA THR A 55 -8.76 -2.42 -11.85
C THR A 55 -8.46 -2.93 -13.27
N SER A 56 -7.27 -2.64 -13.81
CA SER A 56 -6.86 -3.12 -15.15
C SER A 56 -6.49 -4.60 -15.13
N ASP A 57 -5.93 -5.10 -14.04
CA ASP A 57 -5.62 -6.51 -13.83
C ASP A 57 -5.96 -6.94 -12.39
N PRO A 58 -7.21 -7.37 -12.15
CA PRO A 58 -7.67 -7.73 -10.80
C PRO A 58 -6.95 -8.94 -10.19
N MET A 59 -6.18 -9.69 -10.99
CA MET A 59 -5.44 -10.86 -10.50
C MET A 59 -4.09 -10.48 -9.89
N ARG A 60 -3.64 -9.25 -10.04
CA ARG A 60 -2.40 -8.76 -9.45
C ARG A 60 -2.59 -8.28 -8.02
N LEU A 61 -1.57 -8.47 -7.21
CA LEU A 61 -1.47 -7.79 -5.92
C LEU A 61 -0.93 -6.38 -6.16
N VAL A 62 -1.76 -5.40 -5.88
CA VAL A 62 -1.40 -3.98 -5.94
C VAL A 62 -1.48 -3.42 -4.54
N VAL A 63 -0.39 -2.82 -4.08
CA VAL A 63 -0.28 -2.28 -2.72
C VAL A 63 0.19 -0.83 -2.79
N TRP A 64 -0.55 0.05 -2.16
CA TRP A 64 -0.09 1.39 -1.84
C TRP A 64 0.21 1.48 -0.34
N GLU A 65 1.42 1.91 -0.01
CA GLU A 65 1.81 2.17 1.37
C GLU A 65 2.02 3.66 1.58
N ALA A 66 1.23 4.25 2.47
CA ALA A 66 1.42 5.62 2.89
C ALA A 66 2.67 5.75 3.76
N GLN A 67 3.37 6.88 3.69
CA GLN A 67 4.48 7.16 4.61
C GLN A 67 4.01 7.15 6.07
N PHE A 68 2.87 7.80 6.34
CA PHE A 68 2.03 7.69 7.53
C PHE A 68 0.58 7.66 7.06
N GLY A 69 -0.26 6.92 7.75
CA GLY A 69 -1.67 6.78 7.37
C GLY A 69 -2.44 8.09 7.32
N ASP A 70 -2.01 9.08 8.09
CA ASP A 70 -2.55 10.45 8.09
C ASP A 70 -2.57 11.07 6.69
N PHE A 71 -1.55 10.81 5.89
CA PHE A 71 -1.43 11.40 4.54
C PHE A 71 -2.41 10.83 3.52
N ALA A 72 -3.12 9.75 3.85
CA ALA A 72 -4.23 9.27 3.02
C ALA A 72 -5.34 10.33 2.83
N ASN A 73 -5.41 11.33 3.73
CA ASN A 73 -6.35 12.44 3.60
C ASN A 73 -6.16 13.23 2.30
N GLY A 74 -4.93 13.29 1.77
CA GLY A 74 -4.65 13.92 0.48
C GLY A 74 -5.25 13.18 -0.73
N ALA A 75 -5.70 11.93 -0.54
CA ALA A 75 -6.36 11.12 -1.55
C ALA A 75 -7.83 10.83 -1.21
N GLN A 76 -8.45 11.59 -0.31
CA GLN A 76 -9.80 11.29 0.18
C GLN A 76 -10.84 11.21 -0.95
N VAL A 77 -10.73 12.06 -1.95
CA VAL A 77 -11.64 12.02 -3.11
C VAL A 77 -11.55 10.68 -3.86
N VAL A 78 -10.36 10.09 -3.96
CA VAL A 78 -10.17 8.79 -4.61
C VAL A 78 -10.79 7.68 -3.75
N MET A 79 -10.65 7.76 -2.41
CA MET A 79 -11.30 6.83 -1.50
C MET A 79 -12.82 6.88 -1.65
N ASP A 80 -13.41 8.07 -1.60
CA ASP A 80 -14.86 8.28 -1.61
C ASP A 80 -15.50 7.95 -2.96
N GLN A 81 -14.87 8.39 -4.05
CA GLN A 81 -15.52 8.36 -5.36
C GLN A 81 -15.16 7.14 -6.21
N PHE A 82 -14.07 6.46 -5.90
CA PHE A 82 -13.57 5.34 -6.70
C PHE A 82 -13.44 4.06 -5.86
N ILE A 83 -12.62 4.05 -4.82
CA ILE A 83 -12.31 2.83 -4.08
C ILE A 83 -13.53 2.28 -3.36
N SER A 84 -14.26 3.12 -2.63
CA SER A 84 -15.43 2.69 -1.85
C SER A 84 -16.68 2.44 -2.69
N SER A 85 -16.79 3.10 -3.83
CA SER A 85 -18.04 3.16 -4.62
C SER A 85 -17.94 2.67 -6.06
N GLY A 86 -16.74 2.38 -6.56
CA GLY A 86 -16.52 2.01 -7.95
C GLY A 86 -17.25 0.74 -8.39
N GLU A 87 -17.38 -0.23 -7.49
CA GLU A 87 -18.14 -1.45 -7.78
C GLU A 87 -19.63 -1.14 -8.00
N THR A 88 -20.23 -0.36 -7.12
CA THR A 88 -21.66 0.02 -7.25
C THR A 88 -21.91 0.92 -8.45
N LYS A 89 -21.03 1.89 -8.71
CA LYS A 89 -21.20 2.83 -9.82
C LYS A 89 -20.98 2.20 -11.19
N TRP A 90 -19.97 1.34 -11.31
CA TRP A 90 -19.47 0.88 -12.63
C TRP A 90 -19.29 -0.63 -12.75
N GLY A 91 -19.64 -1.39 -11.74
CA GLY A 91 -19.36 -2.82 -11.71
C GLY A 91 -17.86 -3.14 -11.67
N ARG A 92 -17.03 -2.18 -11.30
CA ARG A 92 -15.56 -2.32 -11.27
C ARG A 92 -15.10 -2.84 -9.91
N VAL A 93 -14.64 -4.08 -9.89
CA VAL A 93 -14.01 -4.66 -8.70
C VAL A 93 -12.56 -4.19 -8.61
N CYS A 94 -12.10 -3.95 -7.38
CA CYS A 94 -10.75 -3.49 -7.09
C CYS A 94 -10.15 -4.34 -5.97
N GLY A 95 -8.95 -4.85 -6.18
CA GLY A 95 -8.17 -5.60 -5.18
C GLY A 95 -7.09 -4.77 -4.48
N LEU A 96 -7.10 -3.45 -4.65
CA LEU A 96 -6.08 -2.56 -4.07
C LEU A 96 -5.98 -2.73 -2.56
N VAL A 97 -4.75 -2.91 -2.10
CA VAL A 97 -4.39 -2.93 -0.68
C VAL A 97 -3.79 -1.58 -0.30
N GLN A 98 -4.23 -1.03 0.81
CA GLN A 98 -3.64 0.18 1.38
C GLN A 98 -3.01 -0.14 2.73
N PHE A 99 -1.71 0.13 2.88
CA PHE A 99 -1.02 0.08 4.15
C PHE A 99 -0.94 1.49 4.74
N LEU A 100 -1.59 1.65 5.88
CA LEU A 100 -1.72 2.94 6.54
C LEU A 100 -1.10 2.86 7.93
N PRO A 101 0.18 3.26 8.09
CA PRO A 101 0.81 3.28 9.40
C PRO A 101 0.00 4.12 10.39
N HIS A 102 -0.43 3.47 11.49
CA HIS A 102 -1.34 4.03 12.47
C HIS A 102 -0.90 3.65 13.88
N GLY A 103 -0.90 4.63 14.77
CA GLY A 103 -0.56 4.46 16.19
C GLY A 103 -0.13 5.78 16.84
N TYR A 104 -0.38 5.91 18.13
CA TYR A 104 -0.14 7.14 18.90
C TYR A 104 1.20 7.10 19.64
N GLU A 105 2.24 6.62 19.00
CA GLU A 105 3.57 6.38 19.57
C GLU A 105 4.52 7.57 19.38
N GLY A 106 4.07 8.78 19.63
CA GLY A 106 4.91 9.97 19.80
C GLY A 106 5.61 10.51 18.56
N GLN A 107 5.05 10.37 17.38
CA GLN A 107 5.68 10.79 16.13
C GLN A 107 5.37 12.23 15.70
N GLY A 108 4.43 12.88 16.34
CA GLY A 108 4.02 14.25 16.02
C GLY A 108 2.58 14.37 15.52
N PRO A 109 2.12 15.60 15.19
CA PRO A 109 0.70 15.87 14.94
C PRO A 109 0.07 15.10 13.78
N GLU A 110 0.81 14.90 12.71
CA GLU A 110 0.30 14.27 11.49
C GLU A 110 0.96 12.90 11.22
N HIS A 111 1.32 12.20 12.30
CA HIS A 111 2.04 10.94 12.25
C HIS A 111 1.41 9.88 13.16
N SER A 112 0.14 10.03 13.51
CA SER A 112 -0.52 9.17 14.50
C SER A 112 -1.72 8.45 13.93
N SER A 113 -2.68 9.18 13.35
CA SER A 113 -3.97 8.60 12.97
C SER A 113 -4.18 8.54 11.46
N ALA A 114 -4.36 7.34 10.96
CA ALA A 114 -4.88 7.12 9.60
C ALA A 114 -6.38 7.42 9.48
N ARG A 115 -7.01 7.91 10.54
CA ARG A 115 -8.45 8.21 10.60
C ARG A 115 -9.31 6.99 10.24
N LEU A 116 -9.10 5.93 11.01
CA LEU A 116 -9.83 4.66 10.90
C LEU A 116 -11.34 4.84 10.77
N GLU A 117 -11.89 5.78 11.53
CA GLU A 117 -13.31 6.13 11.53
C GLU A 117 -13.86 6.54 10.15
N ARG A 118 -13.05 7.20 9.32
CA ARG A 118 -13.45 7.59 7.96
C ARG A 118 -13.64 6.37 7.06
N TYR A 119 -12.73 5.41 7.15
CA TYR A 119 -12.85 4.16 6.39
C TYR A 119 -14.03 3.32 6.86
N LEU A 120 -14.27 3.26 8.17
CA LEU A 120 -15.43 2.56 8.72
C LEU A 120 -16.76 3.20 8.27
N GLN A 121 -16.82 4.53 8.17
CA GLN A 121 -17.99 5.23 7.63
C GLN A 121 -18.24 4.92 6.15
N LEU A 122 -17.21 4.65 5.37
CA LEU A 122 -17.32 4.28 3.96
C LEU A 122 -17.72 2.82 3.74
N CYS A 123 -17.66 1.99 4.77
CA CYS A 123 -18.07 0.59 4.68
C CYS A 123 -19.57 0.45 4.54
N ALA A 124 -20.02 -0.09 3.41
CA ALA A 124 -21.41 -0.36 3.11
C ALA A 124 -21.52 -1.54 2.12
N GLU A 125 -22.50 -2.40 2.31
CA GLU A 125 -22.81 -3.50 1.37
C GLU A 125 -21.60 -4.38 1.01
N HIS A 126 -20.70 -4.59 1.97
CA HIS A 126 -19.47 -5.38 1.80
C HIS A 126 -18.50 -4.83 0.73
N ASN A 127 -18.47 -3.53 0.52
CA ASN A 127 -17.65 -2.87 -0.49
C ASN A 127 -16.15 -2.94 -0.23
N MET A 128 -15.70 -2.98 1.03
CA MET A 128 -14.29 -3.03 1.40
C MET A 128 -14.07 -3.76 2.71
N GLN A 129 -12.80 -4.04 3.03
CA GLN A 129 -12.38 -4.60 4.31
C GLN A 129 -11.43 -3.64 5.01
N VAL A 130 -11.63 -3.44 6.31
CA VAL A 130 -10.75 -2.65 7.17
C VAL A 130 -10.18 -3.59 8.23
N CYS A 131 -8.86 -3.69 8.31
CA CYS A 131 -8.18 -4.66 9.16
C CYS A 131 -7.05 -4.00 9.97
N VAL A 132 -6.83 -4.55 11.17
CA VAL A 132 -5.69 -4.22 12.03
C VAL A 132 -4.98 -5.54 12.38
N PRO A 133 -3.86 -5.88 11.75
CA PRO A 133 -3.14 -7.11 12.08
C PRO A 133 -2.44 -6.98 13.43
N SER A 134 -2.48 -8.03 14.25
CA SER A 134 -1.86 -8.02 15.58
C SER A 134 -0.45 -8.63 15.61
N ASN A 135 -0.06 -9.35 14.57
CA ASN A 135 1.28 -9.96 14.45
C ASN A 135 1.67 -10.21 12.98
N ALA A 136 2.93 -10.55 12.76
CA ALA A 136 3.48 -10.79 11.44
C ALA A 136 2.80 -11.95 10.69
N ALA A 137 2.44 -13.02 11.38
CA ALA A 137 1.75 -14.16 10.76
C ALA A 137 0.36 -13.78 10.26
N GLN A 138 -0.40 -13.02 11.04
CA GLN A 138 -1.70 -12.50 10.59
C GLN A 138 -1.55 -11.57 9.38
N PHE A 139 -0.55 -10.69 9.38
CA PHE A 139 -0.27 -9.81 8.27
C PHE A 139 0.03 -10.61 7.00
N PHE A 140 0.94 -11.59 7.07
CA PHE A 140 1.27 -12.46 5.94
C PHE A 140 0.02 -13.16 5.38
N HIS A 141 -0.75 -13.83 6.23
CA HIS A 141 -1.94 -14.56 5.79
C HIS A 141 -3.05 -13.66 5.27
N MET A 142 -3.17 -12.45 5.79
CA MET A 142 -4.11 -11.45 5.30
C MET A 142 -3.78 -11.03 3.86
N ILE A 143 -2.52 -10.75 3.56
CA ILE A 143 -2.07 -10.42 2.20
C ILE A 143 -2.19 -11.63 1.27
N ARG A 144 -1.76 -12.80 1.73
CA ARG A 144 -1.93 -14.03 0.95
C ARG A 144 -3.40 -14.28 0.60
N ARG A 145 -4.31 -14.14 1.55
CA ARG A 145 -5.75 -14.27 1.34
C ARG A 145 -6.26 -13.29 0.28
N GLN A 146 -5.75 -12.06 0.24
CA GLN A 146 -6.17 -11.03 -0.72
C GLN A 146 -5.91 -11.48 -2.18
N VAL A 147 -4.86 -12.25 -2.41
CA VAL A 147 -4.51 -12.77 -3.74
C VAL A 147 -5.26 -14.06 -4.05
N GLU A 148 -5.28 -15.00 -3.10
CA GLU A 148 -5.76 -16.37 -3.33
C GLU A 148 -7.30 -16.46 -3.48
N ARG A 149 -8.05 -15.62 -2.81
CA ARG A 149 -9.50 -15.69 -2.89
C ARG A 149 -10.02 -15.20 -4.25
N LYS A 150 -11.13 -15.74 -4.68
CA LYS A 150 -11.77 -15.40 -5.97
C LYS A 150 -12.47 -14.03 -5.97
N MET A 151 -12.73 -13.47 -4.82
CA MET A 151 -13.39 -12.18 -4.66
C MET A 151 -12.36 -11.04 -4.58
N ARG A 152 -12.59 -9.96 -5.30
CA ARG A 152 -11.77 -8.76 -5.26
C ARG A 152 -12.52 -7.63 -4.55
N LYS A 153 -11.98 -7.20 -3.42
CA LYS A 153 -12.47 -6.05 -2.64
C LYS A 153 -11.27 -5.27 -2.12
N PRO A 154 -11.34 -3.96 -2.04
CA PRO A 154 -10.30 -3.16 -1.41
C PRO A 154 -10.01 -3.63 0.01
N LEU A 155 -8.74 -3.63 0.38
CA LEU A 155 -8.27 -3.99 1.71
C LEU A 155 -7.52 -2.81 2.32
N ILE A 156 -8.07 -2.26 3.37
CA ILE A 156 -7.48 -1.16 4.13
C ILE A 156 -6.85 -1.75 5.40
N VAL A 157 -5.55 -1.58 5.55
CA VAL A 157 -4.79 -2.13 6.66
C VAL A 157 -4.21 -1.01 7.50
N MET A 158 -4.69 -0.87 8.72
CA MET A 158 -4.07 -0.02 9.73
C MET A 158 -2.83 -0.74 10.24
N THR A 159 -1.66 -0.42 9.68
CA THR A 159 -0.41 -1.09 10.04
C THR A 159 0.15 -0.53 11.35
N PRO A 160 0.37 -1.36 12.39
CA PRO A 160 0.95 -0.89 13.64
C PRO A 160 2.39 -0.39 13.43
N LYS A 161 2.66 0.87 13.74
CA LYS A 161 3.99 1.49 13.56
C LYS A 161 5.08 0.78 14.34
N SER A 162 4.78 0.32 15.55
CA SER A 162 5.72 -0.43 16.39
C SER A 162 6.22 -1.74 15.77
N LEU A 163 5.46 -2.30 14.81
CA LEU A 163 5.82 -3.56 14.16
C LEU A 163 6.60 -3.38 12.85
N LEU A 164 6.69 -2.15 12.31
CA LEU A 164 7.36 -1.88 11.02
C LEU A 164 8.85 -2.25 11.01
N ARG A 165 9.49 -2.24 12.18
CA ARG A 165 10.92 -2.57 12.33
C ARG A 165 11.15 -3.74 13.26
N LYS A 166 10.15 -4.56 13.46
CA LYS A 166 10.26 -5.72 14.35
C LYS A 166 11.06 -6.81 13.66
N LYS A 167 12.10 -7.34 14.35
CA LYS A 167 13.00 -8.34 13.77
C LYS A 167 12.30 -9.62 13.34
N GLU A 168 11.24 -10.02 14.04
CA GLU A 168 10.45 -11.21 13.71
C GLU A 168 9.52 -11.00 12.49
N ALA A 169 9.45 -9.77 11.98
CA ALA A 169 8.67 -9.43 10.76
C ALA A 169 9.58 -9.18 9.54
N ALA A 170 10.90 -9.31 9.71
CA ALA A 170 11.90 -9.09 8.68
C ALA A 170 12.23 -10.39 7.91
#